data_05b9a9b79da2f41126ef33bbfa3001aa
#
_entry.id   05b9a9b79da2f41126ef33bbfa3001aa
#
_cell.length_a   1.000
_cell.length_b   1.000
_cell.length_c   1.000
_cell.angle_alpha   90.00
_cell.angle_beta   90.00
_cell.angle_gamma   90.00
#
_symmetry.space_group_name_H-M   'P 1'
#
loop_
_entity.id
_entity.type
_entity.pdbx_description
1 polymer ?
#
loop_
_entity_poly.entity_id
_entity_poly.type
_entity_poly.pdbx_seq_one_letter_code
_entity_poly.pdbx_strand_id
1 'polypeptide(L)'
;GRGAGAKPTGDRAPIATLARVAHHAIPRRYPRSVRLAILAAVLGLALTALDVGGCSGDPPWLVAGIHKIKHIIIIMQENRSFDSYFGTYPGADGIPARNGHFTVCLPDPRINGCDRPYHDPSLVNGGARHGADDAATDINFGKMDGFVRSAELERNRGCSATYPPPQVCLPSGPPDVMGYHDAREIPNYWTYAKNFVLNDHMFEPVASWSLPSHLYLVSGWSAHCKNAEPSSCTNYVGIKPEKSPDQSLGHRHGHHPDQGDRLSAAFWACVRAHGVEPKQIQRPTGLAARQRKAIGQCLAILTPAQRQRVLDHGAGGGGGEGLKLGTYSWTDLTYLLHAHDVSWAYYVQEGVQPDCDQNPDETAAGCAPVAQGASTPSIWSPLPAFTDVKANHQVHNVKNLSSFYRAAKHGTLPAVSWIAPTQSNSDHPPANIATGQAYVTNLINTIMRGPDWNSTVIFLAWDDWGGFYDHVVPPKVDSNGYGLRVPALVISPYARKGFIDHQVLSFDAYNKFIEDIFLGGARLDPHTDGRPDPRTDVREDAEVLGDLFADFNFNQKPRPPMLLPVHPPPGPASTP
;
A
#
# COMPACT_ATOMS: atom_id res chain seq x y z
N GLY A 1 -29.08 -26.71 55.12
CA GLY A 1 -30.34 -27.09 54.48
C GLY A 1 -30.20 -27.13 52.99
N ARG A 2 -30.39 -28.26 52.46
CA ARG A 2 -30.80 -28.73 51.13
C ARG A 2 -30.42 -27.88 49.90
N GLY A 3 -29.62 -28.53 49.05
CA GLY A 3 -29.30 -28.19 47.68
C GLY A 3 -30.45 -28.42 46.68
N ALA A 4 -30.32 -27.81 45.53
CA ALA A 4 -30.95 -28.25 44.27
C ALA A 4 -30.02 -27.91 43.14
N GLY A 5 -29.51 -28.95 42.49
CA GLY A 5 -28.73 -28.83 41.26
C GLY A 5 -29.64 -28.53 40.07
N ALA A 6 -29.24 -27.62 39.21
CA ALA A 6 -29.84 -27.41 37.92
C ALA A 6 -28.95 -28.06 36.83
N LYS A 7 -29.53 -28.99 36.08
CA LYS A 7 -28.97 -29.56 34.84
C LYS A 7 -29.06 -28.52 33.71
N PRO A 8 -28.10 -28.48 32.78
CA PRO A 8 -28.23 -27.67 31.59
C PRO A 8 -29.17 -28.36 30.60
N THR A 9 -30.23 -27.67 30.21
CA THR A 9 -31.12 -28.06 29.11
C THR A 9 -30.50 -27.56 27.80
N GLY A 10 -30.15 -28.51 26.93
CA GLY A 10 -29.68 -28.21 25.57
C GLY A 10 -30.81 -27.64 24.71
N ASP A 11 -30.56 -26.52 24.11
CA ASP A 11 -31.44 -25.90 23.12
C ASP A 11 -31.50 -26.74 21.84
N ARG A 12 -32.61 -27.45 21.68
CA ARG A 12 -33.05 -28.02 20.39
C ARG A 12 -34.21 -27.17 19.89
N ALA A 13 -33.94 -26.04 19.27
CA ALA A 13 -35.03 -25.22 18.77
C ALA A 13 -34.75 -24.36 17.49
N PRO A 14 -34.29 -24.91 16.37
CA PRO A 14 -34.58 -24.23 15.10
C PRO A 14 -35.56 -25.00 14.18
N ILE A 15 -35.64 -26.34 14.27
CA ILE A 15 -36.43 -27.12 13.28
C ILE A 15 -37.93 -26.99 13.52
N ALA A 16 -38.39 -26.87 14.75
CA ALA A 16 -39.81 -26.73 15.08
C ALA A 16 -40.40 -25.38 14.68
N THR A 17 -39.57 -24.33 14.61
CA THR A 17 -39.99 -22.97 14.26
C THR A 17 -40.16 -22.82 12.72
N LEU A 18 -39.27 -23.39 11.92
CA LEU A 18 -39.37 -23.41 10.45
C LEU A 18 -40.57 -24.24 9.95
N ALA A 19 -40.87 -25.36 10.60
CA ALA A 19 -42.04 -26.16 10.26
C ALA A 19 -43.40 -25.46 10.55
N ARG A 20 -43.45 -24.57 11.56
CA ARG A 20 -44.65 -23.77 11.86
C ARG A 20 -44.86 -22.61 10.88
N VAL A 21 -43.79 -21.99 10.40
CA VAL A 21 -43.86 -20.91 9.42
C VAL A 21 -44.28 -21.44 8.04
N ALA A 22 -43.74 -22.58 7.63
CA ALA A 22 -44.12 -23.22 6.36
C ALA A 22 -45.59 -23.67 6.32
N HIS A 23 -46.20 -24.06 7.47
CA HIS A 23 -47.58 -24.51 7.54
C HIS A 23 -48.61 -23.37 7.34
N HIS A 24 -48.24 -22.12 7.55
CA HIS A 24 -49.09 -20.93 7.35
C HIS A 24 -48.97 -20.28 5.98
N ALA A 25 -47.93 -20.57 5.21
CA ALA A 25 -47.64 -19.96 3.92
C ALA A 25 -48.33 -20.67 2.73
N ILE A 26 -48.88 -21.91 2.90
CA ILE A 26 -49.48 -22.64 1.79
C ILE A 26 -51.00 -22.40 1.75
N PRO A 27 -51.55 -21.79 0.70
CA PRO A 27 -53.00 -21.55 0.58
C PRO A 27 -53.82 -22.83 0.69
N ARG A 28 -54.95 -22.76 1.44
CA ARG A 28 -55.86 -23.90 1.68
C ARG A 28 -56.53 -24.50 0.42
N ARG A 29 -56.24 -24.00 -0.77
CA ARG A 29 -56.84 -24.40 -2.06
C ARG A 29 -56.28 -25.69 -2.68
N TYR A 30 -55.20 -26.28 -2.10
CA TYR A 30 -54.62 -27.50 -2.67
C TYR A 30 -55.04 -28.76 -1.85
N PRO A 31 -55.25 -29.92 -2.53
CA PRO A 31 -55.50 -31.19 -1.86
C PRO A 31 -54.41 -31.57 -0.89
N ARG A 32 -54.74 -32.33 0.18
CA ARG A 32 -53.79 -32.74 1.24
C ARG A 32 -52.53 -33.43 0.70
N SER A 33 -52.68 -34.24 -0.36
CA SER A 33 -51.58 -34.93 -1.05
C SER A 33 -50.59 -33.97 -1.72
N VAL A 34 -51.04 -32.88 -2.30
CA VAL A 34 -50.19 -31.86 -2.94
C VAL A 34 -49.45 -31.01 -1.90
N ARG A 35 -50.11 -30.75 -0.75
CA ARG A 35 -49.44 -30.02 0.35
C ARG A 35 -48.33 -30.83 1.01
N LEU A 36 -48.53 -32.16 1.16
CA LEU A 36 -47.49 -33.05 1.64
C LEU A 36 -46.33 -33.18 0.68
N ALA A 37 -46.59 -33.19 -0.64
CA ALA A 37 -45.53 -33.21 -1.64
C ALA A 37 -44.73 -31.90 -1.69
N ILE A 38 -45.38 -30.74 -1.54
CA ILE A 38 -44.68 -29.43 -1.46
C ILE A 38 -43.85 -29.33 -0.15
N LEU A 39 -44.41 -29.81 0.98
CA LEU A 39 -43.64 -29.85 2.22
C LEU A 39 -42.43 -30.80 2.14
N ALA A 40 -42.58 -31.95 1.51
CA ALA A 40 -41.49 -32.90 1.30
C ALA A 40 -40.44 -32.34 0.31
N ALA A 41 -40.85 -31.60 -0.72
CA ALA A 41 -39.94 -30.94 -1.65
C ALA A 41 -39.17 -29.78 -0.99
N VAL A 42 -39.82 -28.97 -0.16
CA VAL A 42 -39.17 -27.89 0.59
C VAL A 42 -38.23 -28.44 1.70
N LEU A 43 -38.62 -29.53 2.39
CA LEU A 43 -37.72 -30.22 3.30
C LEU A 43 -36.58 -30.95 2.54
N GLY A 44 -36.84 -31.52 1.38
CA GLY A 44 -35.81 -32.15 0.55
C GLY A 44 -34.81 -31.14 0.00
N LEU A 45 -35.26 -29.97 -0.42
CA LEU A 45 -34.38 -28.86 -0.83
C LEU A 45 -33.56 -28.27 0.36
N ALA A 46 -34.14 -28.23 1.54
CA ALA A 46 -33.42 -27.82 2.74
C ALA A 46 -32.38 -28.87 3.22
N LEU A 47 -32.63 -30.15 2.96
CA LEU A 47 -31.70 -31.25 3.29
C LEU A 47 -30.62 -31.45 2.21
N THR A 48 -30.90 -31.13 0.94
CA THR A 48 -29.88 -31.18 -0.13
C THR A 48 -28.96 -29.95 -0.12
N ALA A 49 -29.39 -28.84 0.47
CA ALA A 49 -28.52 -27.70 0.75
C ALA A 49 -27.52 -27.95 1.91
N LEU A 50 -27.70 -29.04 2.66
CA LEU A 50 -26.82 -29.44 3.77
C LEU A 50 -25.78 -30.51 3.38
N ASP A 51 -25.78 -30.99 2.13
CA ASP A 51 -24.89 -32.11 1.73
C ASP A 51 -24.10 -31.83 0.45
N VAL A 52 -23.81 -30.55 0.14
CA VAL A 52 -22.72 -30.20 -0.76
C VAL A 52 -21.48 -30.03 0.10
N GLY A 53 -20.88 -31.13 0.45
CA GLY A 53 -19.55 -31.19 1.04
C GLY A 53 -18.49 -30.75 0.03
N GLY A 54 -18.35 -29.45 -0.15
CA GLY A 54 -17.19 -28.82 -0.73
C GLY A 54 -16.62 -27.89 0.33
N CYS A 55 -15.32 -27.93 0.58
CA CYS A 55 -14.55 -27.16 1.54
C CYS A 55 -15.06 -25.72 1.74
N SER A 56 -16.12 -25.53 2.49
CA SER A 56 -16.57 -24.25 2.99
C SER A 56 -16.12 -24.16 4.43
N GLY A 57 -14.93 -23.63 4.68
CA GLY A 57 -14.67 -23.03 5.97
C GLY A 57 -15.80 -22.06 6.28
N ASP A 58 -16.18 -21.94 7.55
CA ASP A 58 -17.12 -20.90 7.95
C ASP A 58 -16.64 -19.56 7.39
N PRO A 59 -17.56 -18.70 6.89
CA PRO A 59 -17.16 -17.37 6.42
C PRO A 59 -16.29 -16.68 7.48
N PRO A 60 -15.24 -15.97 7.11
CA PRO A 60 -14.27 -15.41 8.06
C PRO A 60 -14.91 -14.61 9.20
N TRP A 61 -16.00 -13.89 8.93
CA TRP A 61 -16.76 -13.15 9.97
C TRP A 61 -17.47 -14.02 11.00
N LEU A 62 -17.59 -15.33 10.76
CA LEU A 62 -18.11 -16.28 11.74
C LEU A 62 -17.02 -16.90 12.62
N VAL A 63 -15.74 -16.58 12.38
CA VAL A 63 -14.64 -17.06 13.21
C VAL A 63 -14.84 -16.56 14.64
N ALA A 64 -14.97 -17.50 15.58
CA ALA A 64 -15.19 -17.16 16.98
C ALA A 64 -14.05 -16.29 17.51
N GLY A 65 -14.38 -15.06 17.92
CA GLY A 65 -13.43 -14.13 18.53
C GLY A 65 -12.89 -13.03 17.59
N ILE A 66 -13.24 -13.02 16.31
CA ILE A 66 -12.85 -11.97 15.36
C ILE A 66 -13.20 -10.56 15.88
N HIS A 67 -14.38 -10.40 16.51
CA HIS A 67 -14.84 -9.14 17.08
C HIS A 67 -14.02 -8.65 18.30
N LYS A 68 -12.98 -9.38 18.71
CA LYS A 68 -11.98 -8.86 19.64
C LYS A 68 -11.10 -7.79 19.01
N ILE A 69 -10.96 -7.79 17.68
CA ILE A 69 -10.30 -6.72 16.94
C ILE A 69 -11.30 -5.59 16.70
N LYS A 70 -10.93 -4.40 17.13
CA LYS A 70 -11.71 -3.17 16.98
C LYS A 70 -10.93 -2.09 16.23
N HIS A 71 -9.62 -2.26 16.12
CA HIS A 71 -8.72 -1.30 15.48
C HIS A 71 -7.75 -2.05 14.57
N ILE A 72 -7.81 -1.75 13.29
CA ILE A 72 -6.86 -2.21 12.27
C ILE A 72 -5.97 -1.02 11.93
N ILE A 73 -4.66 -1.19 12.05
CA ILE A 73 -3.68 -0.16 11.72
C ILE A 73 -2.74 -0.72 10.68
N ILE A 74 -2.69 -0.09 9.51
CA ILE A 74 -1.76 -0.44 8.44
C ILE A 74 -0.65 0.61 8.45
N ILE A 75 0.57 0.18 8.72
CA ILE A 75 1.78 1.00 8.61
C ILE A 75 2.45 0.59 7.30
N MET A 76 2.42 1.49 6.33
CA MET A 76 3.06 1.27 5.04
C MET A 76 4.43 1.93 5.04
N GLN A 77 5.46 1.15 4.75
CA GLN A 77 6.82 1.57 4.48
C GLN A 77 7.10 1.44 2.97
N GLU A 78 8.28 1.78 2.54
CA GLU A 78 8.56 1.99 1.13
C GLU A 78 9.77 1.16 0.66
N ASN A 79 9.58 0.55 -0.49
CA ASN A 79 10.58 0.07 -1.41
C ASN A 79 11.62 -0.91 -0.83
N ARG A 80 11.13 -2.09 -0.41
CA ARG A 80 12.00 -3.25 -0.07
C ARG A 80 11.36 -4.55 -0.51
N SER A 81 12.17 -5.43 -1.13
CA SER A 81 11.75 -6.80 -1.39
C SER A 81 11.79 -7.65 -0.12
N PHE A 82 11.06 -8.76 -0.10
CA PHE A 82 11.13 -9.71 1.01
C PHE A 82 12.55 -10.23 1.22
N ASP A 83 13.23 -10.62 0.15
CA ASP A 83 14.59 -11.17 0.23
C ASP A 83 15.61 -10.16 0.75
N SER A 84 15.40 -8.87 0.50
CA SER A 84 16.32 -7.83 0.99
C SER A 84 16.28 -7.65 2.51
N TYR A 85 15.16 -8.02 3.19
CA TYR A 85 15.01 -7.86 4.63
C TYR A 85 14.87 -9.17 5.41
N PHE A 86 14.30 -10.19 4.81
CA PHE A 86 14.04 -11.48 5.45
C PHE A 86 14.53 -12.68 4.63
N GLY A 87 15.28 -12.45 3.55
CA GLY A 87 15.78 -13.50 2.68
C GLY A 87 16.73 -14.51 3.35
N THR A 88 17.20 -14.20 4.56
CA THR A 88 18.00 -15.12 5.41
C THR A 88 17.31 -15.41 6.74
N TYR A 89 16.01 -15.10 6.87
CA TYR A 89 15.29 -15.36 8.10
C TYR A 89 15.01 -16.86 8.27
N PRO A 90 15.35 -17.48 9.43
CA PRO A 90 15.23 -18.92 9.60
C PRO A 90 13.80 -19.43 9.45
N GLY A 91 13.59 -20.35 8.53
CA GLY A 91 12.29 -20.99 8.28
C GLY A 91 11.39 -20.27 7.29
N ALA A 92 11.75 -19.08 6.83
CA ALA A 92 11.06 -18.40 5.74
C ALA A 92 11.49 -18.97 4.38
N ASP A 93 10.65 -18.76 3.36
CA ASP A 93 11.03 -19.00 1.96
C ASP A 93 11.95 -17.86 1.50
N GLY A 94 13.22 -17.97 1.91
CA GLY A 94 14.25 -16.97 1.68
C GLY A 94 15.16 -17.29 0.51
N ILE A 95 16.20 -16.49 0.35
CA ILE A 95 17.16 -16.60 -0.76
C ILE A 95 17.70 -18.03 -0.87
N PRO A 96 17.60 -18.69 -2.05
CA PRO A 96 18.02 -20.06 -2.21
C PRO A 96 19.49 -20.30 -1.85
N ALA A 97 19.73 -21.17 -0.87
CA ALA A 97 21.06 -21.48 -0.37
C ALA A 97 21.24 -22.98 -0.15
N ARG A 98 22.49 -23.44 -0.24
CA ARG A 98 22.87 -24.83 0.04
C ARG A 98 24.22 -24.89 0.74
N ASN A 99 24.28 -25.60 1.85
CA ASN A 99 25.53 -25.76 2.65
C ASN A 99 26.13 -24.40 3.07
N GLY A 100 25.28 -23.41 3.44
CA GLY A 100 25.73 -22.09 3.86
C GLY A 100 26.20 -21.17 2.72
N HIS A 101 25.86 -21.47 1.47
CA HIS A 101 26.21 -20.66 0.31
C HIS A 101 24.99 -20.43 -0.57
N PHE A 102 24.78 -19.18 -1.01
CA PHE A 102 23.73 -18.88 -1.97
C PHE A 102 23.97 -19.61 -3.30
N THR A 103 22.92 -20.22 -3.82
CA THR A 103 22.94 -20.89 -5.12
C THR A 103 22.60 -19.96 -6.27
N VAL A 104 22.03 -18.80 -5.95
CA VAL A 104 21.66 -17.75 -6.90
C VAL A 104 22.91 -17.01 -7.39
N CYS A 105 22.94 -16.70 -8.68
CA CYS A 105 23.94 -15.86 -9.32
C CYS A 105 23.31 -15.18 -10.54
N LEU A 106 23.02 -13.88 -10.44
CA LEU A 106 22.34 -13.13 -11.50
C LEU A 106 23.34 -12.59 -12.52
N PRO A 107 23.03 -12.69 -13.84
CA PRO A 107 23.92 -12.19 -14.87
C PRO A 107 24.28 -10.71 -14.67
N ASP A 108 25.56 -10.40 -14.66
CA ASP A 108 26.08 -9.02 -14.67
C ASP A 108 26.82 -8.75 -15.98
N PRO A 109 26.25 -7.91 -16.86
CA PRO A 109 26.88 -7.56 -18.12
C PRO A 109 28.23 -6.84 -18.00
N ARG A 110 28.49 -6.16 -16.86
CA ARG A 110 29.73 -5.37 -16.66
C ARG A 110 30.97 -6.24 -16.52
N ILE A 111 30.81 -7.37 -15.83
CA ILE A 111 31.93 -8.25 -15.47
C ILE A 111 31.98 -9.51 -16.33
N ASN A 112 31.07 -9.64 -17.31
CA ASN A 112 30.87 -10.87 -18.09
C ASN A 112 30.78 -12.12 -17.18
N GLY A 113 30.02 -11.97 -16.09
CA GLY A 113 29.85 -12.93 -15.01
C GLY A 113 28.49 -12.83 -14.38
N CYS A 114 28.43 -13.03 -13.08
CA CYS A 114 27.20 -12.88 -12.32
C CYS A 114 27.46 -12.40 -10.89
N ASP A 115 26.50 -11.69 -10.31
CA ASP A 115 26.49 -11.24 -8.91
C ASP A 115 25.67 -12.19 -8.04
N ARG A 116 26.17 -12.43 -6.84
CA ARG A 116 25.48 -13.22 -5.81
C ARG A 116 24.92 -12.33 -4.72
N PRO A 117 23.83 -12.74 -4.04
CA PRO A 117 23.40 -12.09 -2.82
C PRO A 117 24.54 -11.96 -1.82
N TYR A 118 24.62 -10.84 -1.16
CA TYR A 118 25.64 -10.55 -0.16
C TYR A 118 25.05 -9.76 1.02
N HIS A 119 25.65 -9.88 2.20
CA HIS A 119 25.27 -9.06 3.34
C HIS A 119 25.72 -7.62 3.10
N ASP A 120 24.74 -6.71 3.10
CA ASP A 120 25.01 -5.28 3.00
C ASP A 120 24.91 -4.60 4.38
N PRO A 121 26.03 -4.15 4.96
CA PRO A 121 26.03 -3.42 6.22
C PRO A 121 25.65 -1.95 6.06
N SER A 122 25.44 -1.47 4.83
CA SER A 122 25.06 -0.08 4.57
C SER A 122 23.64 0.18 5.05
N LEU A 123 23.45 1.24 5.82
CA LEU A 123 22.12 1.70 6.23
C LEU A 123 21.45 2.58 5.16
N VAL A 124 22.17 2.89 4.09
CA VAL A 124 21.70 3.74 2.97
C VAL A 124 21.95 2.99 1.68
N ASN A 125 20.90 2.70 0.95
CA ASN A 125 20.92 1.97 -0.31
C ASN A 125 20.38 2.87 -1.43
N GLY A 126 20.78 2.59 -2.66
CA GLY A 126 20.27 3.26 -3.85
C GLY A 126 19.02 2.59 -4.42
N GLY A 127 18.92 1.25 -4.24
CA GLY A 127 17.89 0.47 -4.92
C GLY A 127 18.07 0.50 -6.44
N ALA A 128 16.97 0.30 -7.14
CA ALA A 128 16.89 0.49 -8.60
C ALA A 128 15.51 0.99 -8.99
N ARG A 129 15.33 1.24 -10.28
CA ARG A 129 14.03 1.58 -10.84
C ARG A 129 13.05 0.43 -10.59
N HIS A 130 11.82 0.79 -10.34
CA HIS A 130 10.77 -0.15 -9.94
C HIS A 130 9.40 0.17 -10.55
N GLY A 131 9.39 0.71 -11.76
CA GLY A 131 8.18 0.84 -12.56
C GLY A 131 7.74 -0.49 -13.17
N ALA A 132 6.59 -0.51 -13.84
CA ALA A 132 6.03 -1.73 -14.43
C ALA A 132 6.95 -2.39 -15.49
N ASP A 133 7.66 -1.58 -16.28
CA ASP A 133 8.63 -2.08 -17.26
C ASP A 133 9.87 -2.69 -16.59
N ASP A 134 10.27 -2.10 -15.44
CA ASP A 134 11.40 -2.60 -14.65
C ASP A 134 11.01 -3.92 -13.98
N ALA A 135 9.81 -4.02 -13.40
CA ALA A 135 9.27 -5.28 -12.87
C ALA A 135 9.24 -6.39 -13.93
N ALA A 136 8.77 -6.07 -15.14
CA ALA A 136 8.78 -7.03 -16.24
C ALA A 136 10.20 -7.50 -16.61
N THR A 137 11.18 -6.59 -16.54
CA THR A 137 12.60 -6.91 -16.75
C THR A 137 13.14 -7.79 -15.64
N ASP A 138 12.86 -7.47 -14.38
CA ASP A 138 13.34 -8.18 -13.19
C ASP A 138 12.78 -9.59 -13.14
N ILE A 139 11.49 -9.75 -13.38
CA ILE A 139 10.79 -11.05 -13.42
C ILE A 139 11.27 -11.90 -14.63
N ASN A 140 11.57 -11.29 -15.76
CA ASN A 140 12.07 -11.91 -17.00
C ASN A 140 11.39 -13.25 -17.31
N PHE A 141 10.05 -13.21 -17.53
CA PHE A 141 9.23 -14.41 -17.80
C PHE A 141 9.34 -15.51 -16.73
N GLY A 142 9.52 -15.12 -15.47
CA GLY A 142 9.61 -16.03 -14.32
C GLY A 142 11.01 -16.56 -14.02
N LYS A 143 12.04 -16.05 -14.66
CA LYS A 143 13.43 -16.43 -14.35
C LYS A 143 13.99 -15.71 -13.13
N MET A 144 13.42 -14.57 -12.75
CA MET A 144 13.84 -13.74 -11.64
C MET A 144 15.32 -13.34 -11.71
N ASP A 145 15.82 -13.04 -12.91
CA ASP A 145 17.24 -12.82 -13.17
C ASP A 145 17.57 -11.44 -13.78
N GLY A 146 16.60 -10.51 -13.83
CA GLY A 146 16.76 -9.21 -14.46
C GLY A 146 17.26 -8.08 -13.55
N PHE A 147 17.24 -8.20 -12.24
CA PHE A 147 17.48 -7.14 -11.26
C PHE A 147 18.83 -6.42 -11.42
N VAL A 148 19.92 -7.18 -11.57
CA VAL A 148 21.25 -6.59 -11.83
C VAL A 148 21.25 -5.82 -13.14
N ARG A 149 20.61 -6.35 -14.18
CA ARG A 149 20.49 -5.68 -15.47
C ARG A 149 19.69 -4.38 -15.38
N SER A 150 18.56 -4.35 -14.65
CA SER A 150 17.76 -3.15 -14.43
C SER A 150 18.59 -2.07 -13.73
N ALA A 151 19.28 -2.41 -12.65
CA ALA A 151 20.17 -1.51 -11.93
C ALA A 151 21.29 -0.95 -12.81
N GLU A 152 21.88 -1.76 -13.70
CA GLU A 152 22.93 -1.34 -14.62
C GLU A 152 22.42 -0.42 -15.73
N LEU A 153 21.19 -0.62 -16.21
CA LEU A 153 20.57 0.30 -17.19
C LEU A 153 20.37 1.68 -16.59
N GLU A 154 20.05 1.78 -15.31
CA GLU A 154 19.94 3.05 -14.60
C GLU A 154 21.29 3.74 -14.47
N ARG A 155 22.34 3.02 -14.08
CA ARG A 155 23.72 3.55 -14.02
C ARG A 155 24.12 4.26 -15.29
N ASN A 156 23.81 3.71 -16.44
CA ASN A 156 24.17 4.26 -17.74
C ASN A 156 23.37 5.53 -18.10
N ARG A 157 22.24 5.79 -17.44
CA ARG A 157 21.34 6.90 -17.79
C ARG A 157 21.45 8.12 -16.89
N GLY A 158 21.90 8.02 -15.65
CA GLY A 158 21.70 9.11 -14.70
C GLY A 158 22.67 9.29 -13.55
N CYS A 159 23.75 8.52 -13.46
CA CYS A 159 24.68 8.59 -12.32
C CYS A 159 25.40 9.93 -12.12
N SER A 160 25.24 10.92 -12.98
CA SER A 160 26.00 12.17 -12.92
C SER A 160 25.38 13.27 -12.05
N ALA A 161 24.18 13.11 -11.53
CA ALA A 161 23.39 14.25 -11.04
C ALA A 161 23.00 14.24 -9.56
N THR A 162 23.13 13.14 -8.82
CA THR A 162 22.72 13.07 -7.41
C THR A 162 23.90 12.97 -6.45
N TYR A 163 23.77 13.64 -5.31
CA TYR A 163 24.74 13.51 -4.21
C TYR A 163 24.00 13.22 -2.89
N PRO A 164 24.34 12.18 -2.15
CA PRO A 164 25.33 11.14 -2.51
C PRO A 164 24.86 10.33 -3.73
N PRO A 165 25.81 9.89 -4.59
CA PRO A 165 25.46 9.07 -5.73
C PRO A 165 24.84 7.75 -5.22
N PRO A 166 23.79 7.25 -5.86
CA PRO A 166 23.27 5.91 -5.53
C PRO A 166 24.39 4.88 -5.58
N GLN A 167 24.29 3.82 -4.75
CA GLN A 167 25.29 2.75 -4.70
C GLN A 167 25.53 2.16 -6.09
N VAL A 168 24.47 2.03 -6.90
CA VAL A 168 24.55 1.61 -8.30
C VAL A 168 25.47 2.48 -9.16
N CYS A 169 25.68 3.72 -8.77
CA CYS A 169 26.57 4.67 -9.45
C CYS A 169 28.04 4.56 -9.00
N LEU A 170 28.34 3.76 -8.01
CA LEU A 170 29.72 3.56 -7.57
C LEU A 170 30.48 2.68 -8.57
N PRO A 171 31.73 3.01 -8.89
CA PRO A 171 32.47 2.36 -9.97
C PRO A 171 32.90 0.90 -9.68
N SER A 172 32.73 0.42 -8.46
CA SER A 172 33.20 -0.92 -8.07
C SER A 172 32.30 -1.54 -7.00
N GLY A 173 32.08 -2.85 -7.11
CA GLY A 173 31.28 -3.68 -6.20
C GLY A 173 30.02 -4.22 -6.82
N PRO A 174 29.38 -5.24 -6.21
CA PRO A 174 28.07 -5.71 -6.64
C PRO A 174 27.03 -4.62 -6.42
N PRO A 175 25.98 -4.53 -7.26
CA PRO A 175 24.91 -3.58 -7.06
C PRO A 175 24.14 -3.88 -5.77
N ASP A 176 23.70 -2.86 -5.05
CA ASP A 176 23.01 -2.99 -3.77
C ASP A 176 21.65 -3.68 -3.87
N VAL A 177 21.07 -3.77 -5.06
CA VAL A 177 19.88 -4.61 -5.32
C VAL A 177 20.08 -6.09 -4.96
N MET A 178 21.34 -6.58 -4.92
CA MET A 178 21.69 -7.92 -4.46
C MET A 178 22.06 -7.99 -2.97
N GLY A 179 22.05 -6.85 -2.28
CA GLY A 179 22.33 -6.75 -0.85
C GLY A 179 21.13 -7.16 -0.01
N TYR A 180 21.39 -7.98 1.03
CA TYR A 180 20.37 -8.27 2.05
C TYR A 180 20.82 -7.70 3.42
N HIS A 181 19.83 -7.33 4.23
CA HIS A 181 19.99 -6.95 5.63
C HIS A 181 19.47 -8.06 6.54
N ASP A 182 19.99 -8.14 7.75
CA ASP A 182 19.50 -9.06 8.76
C ASP A 182 19.33 -8.36 10.13
N ALA A 183 19.29 -9.11 11.20
CA ALA A 183 19.13 -8.55 12.53
C ALA A 183 20.25 -7.58 12.94
N ARG A 184 21.36 -7.50 12.22
CA ARG A 184 22.43 -6.54 12.50
C ARG A 184 22.02 -5.10 12.18
N GLU A 185 21.32 -4.90 11.08
CA GLU A 185 20.86 -3.59 10.60
C GLU A 185 19.42 -3.30 11.02
N ILE A 186 18.54 -4.34 11.02
CA ILE A 186 17.10 -4.21 11.28
C ILE A 186 16.61 -5.10 12.45
N PRO A 187 17.27 -5.03 13.63
CA PRO A 187 17.02 -5.96 14.75
C PRO A 187 15.58 -5.93 15.27
N ASN A 188 14.88 -4.79 15.22
CA ASN A 188 13.51 -4.69 15.70
C ASN A 188 12.53 -5.39 14.74
N TYR A 189 12.69 -5.26 13.42
CA TYR A 189 11.85 -5.97 12.46
C TYR A 189 11.99 -7.49 12.64
N TRP A 190 13.21 -7.99 12.81
CA TRP A 190 13.46 -9.42 13.10
C TRP A 190 12.91 -9.85 14.46
N THR A 191 12.94 -8.96 15.46
CA THR A 191 12.35 -9.23 16.76
C THR A 191 10.81 -9.31 16.68
N TYR A 192 10.18 -8.46 15.88
CA TYR A 192 8.75 -8.56 15.63
C TYR A 192 8.41 -9.87 14.91
N ALA A 193 9.13 -10.27 13.87
CA ALA A 193 8.94 -11.53 13.17
C ALA A 193 9.06 -12.74 14.14
N LYS A 194 10.06 -12.74 15.01
CA LYS A 194 10.27 -13.79 16.03
C LYS A 194 9.14 -13.89 17.04
N ASN A 195 8.45 -12.81 17.34
CA ASN A 195 7.46 -12.76 18.41
C ASN A 195 6.01 -12.66 17.93
N PHE A 196 5.79 -12.35 16.67
CA PHE A 196 4.48 -12.23 16.04
C PHE A 196 4.46 -13.04 14.75
N VAL A 197 3.81 -12.59 13.70
CA VAL A 197 3.73 -13.32 12.43
C VAL A 197 4.57 -12.63 11.36
N LEU A 198 5.29 -13.42 10.58
CA LEU A 198 5.95 -13.02 9.35
C LEU A 198 5.20 -13.67 8.18
N ASN A 199 4.69 -12.88 7.25
CA ASN A 199 4.11 -13.37 6.00
C ASN A 199 5.22 -13.38 4.95
N ASP A 200 5.68 -14.57 4.56
CA ASP A 200 6.81 -14.70 3.62
C ASP A 200 6.40 -14.82 2.15
N HIS A 201 5.10 -14.83 1.89
CA HIS A 201 4.51 -14.76 0.57
C HIS A 201 3.52 -13.59 0.46
N MET A 202 3.85 -12.44 1.04
CA MET A 202 3.16 -11.17 0.79
C MET A 202 3.69 -10.57 -0.51
N PHE A 203 2.82 -10.37 -1.48
CA PHE A 203 3.13 -9.77 -2.77
C PHE A 203 2.58 -8.34 -2.82
N GLU A 204 3.32 -7.42 -3.42
CA GLU A 204 2.73 -6.16 -3.82
C GLU A 204 1.50 -6.41 -4.73
N PRO A 205 0.48 -5.55 -4.70
CA PRO A 205 -0.79 -5.86 -5.37
C PRO A 205 -0.69 -5.81 -6.90
N VAL A 206 0.36 -5.22 -7.44
CA VAL A 206 0.61 -5.10 -8.87
C VAL A 206 2.09 -4.88 -9.12
N ALA A 207 2.64 -5.46 -10.18
CA ALA A 207 4.04 -5.29 -10.57
C ALA A 207 4.29 -3.87 -11.10
N SER A 208 4.41 -2.90 -10.19
CA SER A 208 4.55 -1.49 -10.52
C SER A 208 5.06 -0.70 -9.30
N TRP A 209 5.19 0.62 -9.44
CA TRP A 209 5.71 1.54 -8.46
C TRP A 209 4.68 1.96 -7.39
N SER A 210 5.10 2.78 -6.44
CA SER A 210 4.35 3.13 -5.24
C SER A 210 2.92 3.63 -5.48
N LEU A 211 2.64 4.52 -6.46
CA LEU A 211 1.29 5.06 -6.62
C LEU A 211 0.23 3.98 -6.94
N PRO A 212 0.41 3.11 -7.95
CA PRO A 212 -0.52 1.99 -8.16
C PRO A 212 -0.67 1.13 -6.90
N SER A 213 0.40 0.82 -6.19
CA SER A 213 0.37 0.02 -4.97
C SER A 213 -0.47 0.68 -3.87
N HIS A 214 -0.27 1.98 -3.62
CA HIS A 214 -1.09 2.75 -2.67
C HIS A 214 -2.56 2.89 -3.08
N LEU A 215 -2.85 2.91 -4.39
CA LEU A 215 -4.24 2.89 -4.87
C LEU A 215 -4.90 1.54 -4.60
N TYR A 216 -4.21 0.43 -4.86
CA TYR A 216 -4.71 -0.90 -4.50
C TYR A 216 -4.93 -1.04 -3.00
N LEU A 217 -4.04 -0.51 -2.16
CA LEU A 217 -4.16 -0.55 -0.70
C LEU A 217 -5.49 0.02 -0.19
N VAL A 218 -6.02 1.05 -0.85
CA VAL A 218 -7.23 1.74 -0.40
C VAL A 218 -8.46 1.44 -1.25
N SER A 219 -8.30 0.78 -2.40
CA SER A 219 -9.43 0.61 -3.33
C SER A 219 -9.44 -0.70 -4.12
N GLY A 220 -8.48 -1.62 -3.92
CA GLY A 220 -8.40 -2.87 -4.66
C GLY A 220 -8.21 -2.70 -6.18
N TRP A 221 -7.91 -1.48 -6.64
CA TRP A 221 -7.74 -1.18 -8.05
C TRP A 221 -6.87 0.06 -8.28
N SER A 222 -6.19 0.10 -9.42
CA SER A 222 -5.49 1.28 -9.92
C SER A 222 -5.99 1.64 -11.31
N ALA A 223 -6.43 2.89 -11.49
CA ALA A 223 -7.04 3.34 -12.72
C ALA A 223 -6.71 4.81 -13.05
N HIS A 224 -6.88 5.15 -14.31
CA HIS A 224 -6.88 6.52 -14.82
C HIS A 224 -8.29 6.90 -15.27
N CYS A 225 -8.83 8.01 -14.78
CA CYS A 225 -10.17 8.49 -15.12
C CYS A 225 -10.10 9.73 -16.00
N LYS A 226 -10.91 9.78 -17.05
CA LYS A 226 -10.99 10.95 -17.96
C LYS A 226 -11.77 12.11 -17.35
N ASN A 227 -12.68 11.83 -16.43
CA ASN A 227 -13.52 12.81 -15.73
C ASN A 227 -14.00 12.27 -14.38
N ALA A 228 -14.91 12.96 -13.71
CA ALA A 228 -15.43 12.60 -12.39
C ALA A 228 -16.43 11.42 -12.38
N GLU A 229 -16.76 10.84 -13.54
CA GLU A 229 -17.65 9.69 -13.63
C GLU A 229 -16.87 8.38 -13.48
N PRO A 230 -17.26 7.45 -12.59
CA PRO A 230 -16.58 6.16 -12.42
C PRO A 230 -16.41 5.37 -13.73
N SER A 231 -17.42 5.40 -14.59
CA SER A 231 -17.41 4.73 -15.91
C SER A 231 -16.34 5.26 -16.88
N SER A 232 -15.74 6.41 -16.59
CA SER A 232 -14.65 7.00 -17.39
C SER A 232 -13.27 6.43 -17.05
N CYS A 233 -13.16 5.63 -16.00
CA CYS A 233 -11.93 5.06 -15.52
C CYS A 233 -11.51 3.85 -16.36
N THR A 234 -10.22 3.69 -16.55
CA THR A 234 -9.62 2.53 -17.24
C THR A 234 -8.44 2.04 -16.43
N ASN A 235 -8.21 0.74 -16.46
CA ASN A 235 -7.09 0.12 -15.75
C ASN A 235 -5.78 0.84 -16.09
N TYR A 236 -4.99 1.15 -15.06
CA TYR A 236 -3.71 1.85 -15.21
C TYR A 236 -2.74 1.38 -14.12
N VAL A 237 -1.64 0.81 -14.53
CA VAL A 237 -0.61 0.25 -13.64
C VAL A 237 0.75 0.95 -13.81
N GLY A 238 0.76 2.18 -14.32
CA GLY A 238 1.98 2.94 -14.54
C GLY A 238 2.78 2.53 -15.78
N ILE A 239 2.25 1.62 -16.61
CA ILE A 239 2.80 1.37 -17.95
C ILE A 239 2.35 2.52 -18.84
N LYS A 240 3.27 3.18 -19.54
CA LYS A 240 2.86 4.12 -20.59
C LYS A 240 1.97 3.35 -21.57
N PRO A 241 0.70 3.76 -21.79
CA PRO A 241 -0.08 3.14 -22.83
C PRO A 241 0.74 3.26 -24.11
N GLU A 242 0.97 2.14 -24.79
CA GLU A 242 1.46 2.19 -26.16
C GLU A 242 0.65 3.26 -26.86
N LYS A 243 1.33 4.30 -27.31
CA LYS A 243 0.84 5.53 -27.93
C LYS A 243 -0.66 5.52 -28.17
N SER A 244 -1.43 6.18 -27.30
CA SER A 244 -2.81 6.50 -27.60
C SER A 244 -2.88 6.96 -29.05
N PRO A 245 -3.82 6.48 -29.88
CA PRO A 245 -3.96 6.94 -31.26
C PRO A 245 -3.98 8.46 -31.38
N ASP A 246 -4.34 9.16 -30.33
CA ASP A 246 -4.38 10.63 -30.23
C ASP A 246 -2.99 11.28 -30.13
N GLN A 247 -1.97 10.57 -29.63
CA GLN A 247 -0.58 11.11 -29.60
C GLN A 247 0.19 10.90 -30.90
N SER A 248 -0.29 10.03 -31.79
CA SER A 248 0.36 9.80 -33.10
C SER A 248 0.19 10.94 -34.08
N LEU A 249 -0.71 11.88 -33.84
CA LEU A 249 -0.94 13.06 -34.68
C LEU A 249 -0.15 14.30 -34.24
N GLY A 250 0.58 14.25 -33.10
CA GLY A 250 1.28 15.41 -32.51
C GLY A 250 2.74 15.59 -32.92
N HIS A 251 3.40 14.65 -33.60
CA HIS A 251 4.85 14.68 -33.79
C HIS A 251 5.35 14.99 -35.21
N ARG A 252 4.69 15.92 -35.88
CA ARG A 252 5.29 16.51 -37.10
C ARG A 252 5.12 18.03 -37.19
N HIS A 253 5.28 18.75 -36.11
CA HIS A 253 5.59 20.17 -36.22
C HIS A 253 6.54 20.54 -35.10
N GLY A 254 7.67 21.17 -35.50
CA GLY A 254 8.64 21.70 -34.55
C GLY A 254 7.93 22.53 -33.49
N HIS A 255 8.26 22.29 -32.23
CA HIS A 255 7.80 23.09 -31.12
C HIS A 255 8.20 24.55 -31.33
N HIS A 256 7.29 25.34 -31.89
CA HIS A 256 7.21 26.73 -31.50
C HIS A 256 6.49 26.73 -30.14
N PRO A 257 7.15 27.15 -29.05
CA PRO A 257 6.47 27.28 -27.76
C PRO A 257 5.33 28.26 -27.95
N ASP A 258 4.12 27.76 -27.66
CA ASP A 258 2.89 28.53 -27.71
C ASP A 258 3.07 29.83 -26.92
N GLN A 259 2.84 30.99 -27.52
CA GLN A 259 3.04 32.30 -26.92
C GLN A 259 2.11 32.55 -25.70
N GLY A 260 1.12 31.65 -25.45
CA GLY A 260 0.19 31.70 -24.32
C GLY A 260 0.76 31.22 -22.99
N ASP A 261 1.82 30.45 -22.98
CA ASP A 261 2.32 29.78 -21.76
C ASP A 261 3.46 30.51 -21.04
N ARG A 262 3.98 31.59 -21.60
CA ARG A 262 5.04 32.39 -20.96
C ARG A 262 4.44 33.45 -20.06
N LEU A 263 4.90 33.52 -18.81
CA LEU A 263 4.62 34.66 -17.94
C LEU A 263 5.05 35.96 -18.66
N SER A 264 4.21 36.99 -18.62
CA SER A 264 4.42 38.20 -19.38
C SER A 264 5.78 38.86 -19.08
N ALA A 265 6.42 39.43 -20.09
CA ALA A 265 7.65 40.20 -19.90
C ALA A 265 7.47 41.33 -18.87
N ALA A 266 6.25 41.87 -18.74
CA ALA A 266 5.90 42.89 -17.75
C ALA A 266 5.94 42.34 -16.31
N PHE A 267 5.50 41.11 -16.08
CA PHE A 267 5.64 40.44 -14.76
C PHE A 267 7.11 40.31 -14.37
N TRP A 268 7.94 39.82 -15.27
CA TRP A 268 9.36 39.66 -15.00
C TRP A 268 10.10 40.97 -14.81
N ALA A 269 9.72 42.04 -15.55
CA ALA A 269 10.24 43.36 -15.34
C ALA A 269 9.87 43.93 -13.96
N CYS A 270 8.63 43.75 -13.52
CA CYS A 270 8.17 44.14 -12.19
C CYS A 270 8.97 43.43 -11.09
N VAL A 271 9.14 42.13 -11.19
CA VAL A 271 9.85 41.33 -10.19
C VAL A 271 11.32 41.76 -10.07
N ARG A 272 12.02 41.94 -11.19
CA ARG A 272 13.40 42.43 -11.21
C ARG A 272 13.54 43.85 -10.67
N ALA A 273 12.57 44.75 -10.95
CA ALA A 273 12.57 46.10 -10.42
C ALA A 273 12.53 46.14 -8.87
N HIS A 274 12.05 45.07 -8.24
CA HIS A 274 12.03 44.91 -6.80
C HIS A 274 13.21 44.09 -6.25
N GLY A 275 14.26 43.86 -7.06
CA GLY A 275 15.48 43.17 -6.65
C GLY A 275 15.27 41.66 -6.36
N VAL A 276 14.37 41.04 -7.10
CA VAL A 276 14.12 39.60 -7.03
C VAL A 276 14.50 38.98 -8.38
N GLU A 277 15.46 38.09 -8.37
CA GLU A 277 15.84 37.33 -9.54
C GLU A 277 14.87 36.18 -9.81
N PRO A 278 14.62 35.84 -11.10
CA PRO A 278 13.71 34.72 -11.44
C PRO A 278 14.00 33.43 -10.70
N LYS A 279 15.26 33.08 -10.50
CA LYS A 279 15.67 31.88 -9.73
C LYS A 279 15.27 31.91 -8.25
N GLN A 280 15.07 33.10 -7.67
CA GLN A 280 14.65 33.25 -6.28
C GLN A 280 13.14 33.05 -6.08
N ILE A 281 12.35 33.23 -7.14
CA ILE A 281 10.91 32.94 -7.10
C ILE A 281 10.66 31.44 -7.19
N GLN A 282 11.55 30.71 -7.85
CA GLN A 282 11.52 29.24 -7.91
C GLN A 282 11.87 28.58 -6.55
N ARG A 283 12.56 29.30 -5.68
CA ARG A 283 12.93 28.83 -4.33
C ARG A 283 12.63 29.93 -3.32
N PRO A 284 11.38 30.04 -2.85
CA PRO A 284 10.96 31.16 -1.96
C PRO A 284 11.56 31.12 -0.56
N THR A 285 12.29 30.05 -0.20
CA THR A 285 13.04 29.94 1.06
C THR A 285 14.24 30.90 1.03
N GLY A 286 14.17 32.01 1.77
CA GLY A 286 15.24 33.01 1.83
C GLY A 286 14.83 34.42 1.36
N LEU A 287 13.65 34.60 0.80
CA LEU A 287 13.16 35.93 0.42
C LEU A 287 12.81 36.78 1.65
N ALA A 288 13.31 38.01 1.68
CA ALA A 288 12.95 38.98 2.72
C ALA A 288 11.44 39.31 2.63
N ALA A 289 10.83 39.71 3.75
CA ALA A 289 9.39 40.04 3.81
C ALA A 289 8.98 41.11 2.77
N ARG A 290 9.86 42.12 2.52
CA ARG A 290 9.65 43.15 1.47
C ARG A 290 9.60 42.56 0.07
N GLN A 291 10.42 41.54 -0.23
CA GLN A 291 10.47 40.89 -1.54
C GLN A 291 9.22 40.02 -1.78
N ARG A 292 8.76 39.29 -0.75
CA ARG A 292 7.49 38.55 -0.82
C ARG A 292 6.30 39.47 -1.08
N LYS A 293 6.23 40.64 -0.42
CA LYS A 293 5.20 41.64 -0.64
C LYS A 293 5.24 42.19 -2.08
N ALA A 294 6.42 42.46 -2.60
CA ALA A 294 6.63 42.94 -3.96
C ALA A 294 6.20 41.91 -5.03
N ILE A 295 6.53 40.63 -4.82
CA ILE A 295 6.05 39.55 -5.70
C ILE A 295 4.51 39.53 -5.71
N GLY A 296 3.86 39.65 -4.56
CA GLY A 296 2.40 39.75 -4.44
C GLY A 296 1.80 40.90 -5.28
N GLN A 297 2.47 42.04 -5.33
CA GLN A 297 2.07 43.19 -6.17
C GLN A 297 2.27 42.90 -7.67
N CYS A 298 3.37 42.26 -8.06
CA CYS A 298 3.62 41.89 -9.44
C CYS A 298 2.66 40.82 -9.98
N LEU A 299 2.09 39.97 -9.11
CA LEU A 299 1.07 39.00 -9.49
C LEU A 299 -0.18 39.65 -10.07
N ALA A 300 -0.46 40.93 -9.75
CA ALA A 300 -1.61 41.65 -10.30
C ALA A 300 -1.51 41.87 -11.83
N ILE A 301 -0.31 41.78 -12.40
CA ILE A 301 -0.05 41.93 -13.85
C ILE A 301 -0.46 40.69 -14.64
N LEU A 302 -0.60 39.56 -13.95
CA LEU A 302 -0.92 38.26 -14.55
C LEU A 302 -2.43 38.05 -14.69
N THR A 303 -2.84 37.28 -15.70
CA THR A 303 -4.20 36.77 -15.80
C THR A 303 -4.53 35.87 -14.59
N PRO A 304 -5.81 35.69 -14.25
CA PRO A 304 -6.17 34.80 -13.14
C PRO A 304 -5.54 33.40 -13.25
N ALA A 305 -5.52 32.80 -14.42
CA ALA A 305 -4.92 31.49 -14.66
C ALA A 305 -3.39 31.49 -14.50
N GLN A 306 -2.70 32.53 -14.97
CA GLN A 306 -1.26 32.69 -14.78
C GLN A 306 -0.90 32.97 -13.32
N ARG A 307 -1.72 33.75 -12.61
CA ARG A 307 -1.55 34.04 -11.18
C ARG A 307 -1.69 32.79 -10.34
N GLN A 308 -2.71 31.99 -10.62
CA GLN A 308 -2.92 30.74 -9.93
C GLN A 308 -1.72 29.79 -10.12
N ARG A 309 -1.20 29.67 -11.35
CA ARG A 309 0.02 28.89 -11.63
C ARG A 309 1.24 29.36 -10.83
N VAL A 310 1.47 30.68 -10.73
CA VAL A 310 2.59 31.22 -9.94
C VAL A 310 2.42 30.95 -8.45
N LEU A 311 1.19 30.97 -7.94
CA LEU A 311 0.89 30.67 -6.55
C LEU A 311 1.04 29.17 -6.24
N ASP A 312 0.65 28.32 -7.20
CA ASP A 312 0.68 26.87 -7.03
C ASP A 312 2.10 26.28 -7.27
N HIS A 313 2.89 26.87 -8.18
CA HIS A 313 4.14 26.29 -8.66
C HIS A 313 5.37 27.22 -8.62
N GLY A 314 5.22 28.42 -8.11
CA GLY A 314 6.25 29.45 -8.26
C GLY A 314 6.37 29.96 -9.70
N ALA A 315 7.21 30.97 -9.95
CA ALA A 315 7.31 31.64 -11.26
C ALA A 315 8.27 30.93 -12.27
N GLY A 316 8.56 29.67 -12.09
CA GLY A 316 9.49 28.88 -12.90
C GLY A 316 8.77 27.89 -13.80
N GLY A 317 8.49 28.30 -15.03
CA GLY A 317 8.20 27.34 -16.09
C GLY A 317 9.50 26.66 -16.56
N GLY A 318 9.65 25.36 -16.32
CA GLY A 318 10.80 24.56 -16.75
C GLY A 318 11.33 23.66 -15.65
N GLY A 319 10.48 22.96 -14.99
CA GLY A 319 10.75 21.78 -14.19
C GLY A 319 9.62 20.82 -14.50
N GLY A 320 9.90 19.54 -14.56
CA GLY A 320 8.95 18.51 -14.89
C GLY A 320 7.56 18.82 -14.31
N GLU A 321 6.54 18.59 -15.08
CA GLU A 321 5.18 18.65 -14.55
C GLU A 321 5.15 17.68 -13.38
N GLY A 322 5.19 18.19 -12.15
CA GLY A 322 4.95 17.38 -10.96
C GLY A 322 3.69 16.58 -11.22
N LEU A 323 3.70 15.32 -10.86
CA LEU A 323 2.61 14.39 -11.12
C LEU A 323 1.30 15.06 -10.74
N LYS A 324 0.52 15.52 -11.71
CA LYS A 324 -0.85 15.93 -11.47
C LYS A 324 -1.60 14.64 -11.16
N LEU A 325 -1.66 14.30 -9.88
CA LEU A 325 -2.53 13.24 -9.43
C LEU A 325 -3.90 13.51 -10.02
N GLY A 326 -4.37 12.59 -10.86
CA GLY A 326 -5.66 12.69 -11.49
C GLY A 326 -6.78 12.74 -10.46
N THR A 327 -7.98 13.03 -10.91
CA THR A 327 -9.17 12.80 -10.10
C THR A 327 -9.46 11.29 -10.11
N TYR A 328 -9.49 10.66 -8.96
CA TYR A 328 -9.85 9.27 -8.80
C TYR A 328 -11.37 9.19 -8.61
N SER A 329 -12.05 8.54 -9.56
CA SER A 329 -13.51 8.56 -9.61
C SER A 329 -14.15 7.21 -9.32
N TRP A 330 -13.37 6.12 -9.31
CA TRP A 330 -13.87 4.80 -8.92
C TRP A 330 -14.06 4.72 -7.40
N THR A 331 -14.67 3.65 -6.94
CA THR A 331 -15.00 3.44 -5.53
C THR A 331 -13.77 2.98 -4.75
N ASP A 332 -13.49 3.61 -3.63
CA ASP A 332 -12.49 3.19 -2.65
C ASP A 332 -13.15 2.59 -1.39
N LEU A 333 -12.34 1.94 -0.55
CA LEU A 333 -12.80 1.28 0.66
C LEU A 333 -13.47 2.25 1.65
N THR A 334 -13.08 3.52 1.67
CA THR A 334 -13.66 4.50 2.57
C THR A 334 -15.12 4.82 2.26
N TYR A 335 -15.55 4.60 1.00
CA TYR A 335 -16.95 4.68 0.63
C TYR A 335 -17.80 3.63 1.35
N LEU A 336 -17.35 2.38 1.38
CA LEU A 336 -18.02 1.30 2.11
C LEU A 336 -17.98 1.55 3.62
N LEU A 337 -16.82 1.95 4.15
CA LEU A 337 -16.68 2.29 5.58
C LEU A 337 -17.66 3.39 5.99
N HIS A 338 -17.80 4.43 5.16
CA HIS A 338 -18.74 5.52 5.41
C HIS A 338 -20.21 5.04 5.34
N ALA A 339 -20.55 4.23 4.34
CA ALA A 339 -21.90 3.67 4.19
C ALA A 339 -22.34 2.80 5.40
N HIS A 340 -21.40 2.22 6.11
CA HIS A 340 -21.62 1.34 7.26
C HIS A 340 -21.27 2.00 8.62
N ASP A 341 -21.11 3.33 8.68
CA ASP A 341 -20.76 4.07 9.89
C ASP A 341 -19.45 3.59 10.58
N VAL A 342 -18.52 3.02 9.81
CA VAL A 342 -17.21 2.56 10.30
C VAL A 342 -16.22 3.72 10.28
N SER A 343 -15.65 4.03 11.46
CA SER A 343 -14.69 5.13 11.58
C SER A 343 -13.34 4.80 10.95
N TRP A 344 -12.77 5.75 10.22
CA TRP A 344 -11.46 5.61 9.61
C TRP A 344 -10.63 6.88 9.68
N ALA A 345 -9.31 6.74 9.57
CA ALA A 345 -8.39 7.86 9.36
C ALA A 345 -7.17 7.44 8.54
N TYR A 346 -6.70 8.33 7.69
CA TYR A 346 -5.43 8.21 6.99
C TYR A 346 -4.45 9.23 7.58
N TYR A 347 -3.39 8.75 8.20
CA TYR A 347 -2.44 9.60 8.91
C TYR A 347 -1.19 9.83 8.06
N VAL A 348 -0.93 11.08 7.72
CA VAL A 348 0.19 11.49 6.89
C VAL A 348 1.23 12.18 7.77
N GLN A 349 2.47 11.72 7.70
CA GLN A 349 3.57 12.44 8.32
C GLN A 349 3.91 13.66 7.45
N GLU A 350 3.87 14.86 8.03
CA GLU A 350 4.27 16.08 7.33
C GLU A 350 5.76 16.07 6.99
N GLY A 351 6.09 16.47 5.77
CA GLY A 351 7.47 16.52 5.29
C GLY A 351 7.54 16.47 3.77
N VAL A 352 8.32 15.56 3.24
CA VAL A 352 8.50 15.37 1.80
C VAL A 352 8.35 13.90 1.42
N GLN A 353 7.94 13.65 0.18
CA GLN A 353 7.92 12.36 -0.49
C GLN A 353 8.66 12.45 -1.83
N PRO A 354 9.12 11.36 -2.43
CA PRO A 354 9.56 11.35 -3.82
C PRO A 354 8.38 11.73 -4.73
N ASP A 355 8.66 12.41 -5.84
CA ASP A 355 7.63 12.83 -6.81
C ASP A 355 8.07 12.41 -8.21
N CYS A 356 8.02 11.11 -8.48
CA CYS A 356 8.16 10.65 -9.83
C CYS A 356 7.55 9.27 -10.05
N ASP A 357 7.07 9.10 -11.29
CA ASP A 357 6.47 7.87 -11.76
C ASP A 357 7.51 6.88 -12.32
N GLN A 358 8.77 7.01 -11.93
CA GLN A 358 9.88 6.21 -12.48
C GLN A 358 9.89 6.14 -14.02
N ASN A 359 9.43 7.25 -14.66
CA ASN A 359 9.41 7.35 -16.11
C ASN A 359 10.83 7.07 -16.67
N PRO A 360 10.98 6.15 -17.63
CA PRO A 360 12.28 5.83 -18.24
C PRO A 360 13.01 7.02 -18.88
N ASP A 361 12.31 8.11 -19.16
CA ASP A 361 12.89 9.33 -19.72
C ASP A 361 13.32 10.35 -18.64
N GLU A 362 12.94 10.12 -17.37
CA GLU A 362 13.37 10.96 -16.26
C GLU A 362 14.57 10.31 -15.57
N THR A 363 15.67 11.01 -15.56
CA THR A 363 16.87 10.61 -14.82
C THR A 363 16.60 10.77 -13.33
N ALA A 364 17.30 10.03 -12.47
CA ALA A 364 17.23 10.17 -11.00
C ALA A 364 17.38 11.64 -10.52
N ALA A 365 17.91 12.51 -11.36
CA ALA A 365 17.96 13.96 -11.16
C ALA A 365 16.60 14.66 -11.28
N GLY A 366 15.59 14.01 -11.88
CA GLY A 366 14.23 14.55 -12.06
C GLY A 366 13.28 14.31 -10.87
N CYS A 367 13.59 13.35 -10.01
CA CYS A 367 12.77 13.05 -8.82
C CYS A 367 13.01 14.05 -7.69
N ALA A 368 12.55 15.29 -7.85
CA ALA A 368 12.64 16.25 -6.77
C ALA A 368 11.61 15.93 -5.69
N PRO A 369 12.01 15.81 -4.39
CA PRO A 369 11.03 15.60 -3.34
C PRO A 369 9.99 16.71 -3.30
N VAL A 370 8.71 16.34 -3.22
CA VAL A 370 7.60 17.28 -3.05
C VAL A 370 7.11 17.30 -1.61
N ALA A 371 6.54 18.44 -1.20
CA ALA A 371 5.93 18.54 0.11
C ALA A 371 4.71 17.65 0.22
N GLN A 372 4.61 16.88 1.32
CA GLN A 372 3.44 16.10 1.65
C GLN A 372 2.79 16.57 2.96
N GLY A 373 1.49 16.42 3.04
CA GLY A 373 0.69 16.73 4.23
C GLY A 373 -0.73 16.22 4.09
N ALA A 374 -1.47 16.26 5.17
CA ALA A 374 -2.82 15.69 5.25
C ALA A 374 -3.83 16.27 4.23
N SER A 375 -3.66 17.51 3.80
CA SER A 375 -4.58 18.17 2.86
C SER A 375 -4.16 18.06 1.40
N THR A 376 -3.00 17.47 1.13
CA THR A 376 -2.42 17.43 -0.22
C THR A 376 -2.51 16.00 -0.74
N PRO A 377 -3.23 15.74 -1.86
CA PRO A 377 -3.14 14.46 -2.54
C PRO A 377 -1.70 14.20 -2.94
N SER A 378 -1.22 12.99 -2.71
CA SER A 378 0.15 12.62 -2.99
C SER A 378 0.26 11.15 -3.36
N ILE A 379 1.42 10.69 -3.82
CA ILE A 379 1.70 9.29 -4.15
C ILE A 379 1.35 8.39 -2.97
N TRP A 380 1.80 8.78 -1.76
CA TRP A 380 1.60 8.02 -0.54
C TRP A 380 0.31 8.38 0.22
N SER A 381 -0.48 9.34 -0.27
CA SER A 381 -1.76 9.75 0.32
C SER A 381 -2.78 10.04 -0.77
N PRO A 382 -3.31 9.03 -1.48
CA PRO A 382 -4.15 9.22 -2.64
C PRO A 382 -5.59 9.61 -2.28
N LEU A 383 -6.09 9.29 -1.07
CA LEU A 383 -7.49 9.48 -0.68
C LEU A 383 -8.04 10.91 -0.89
N PRO A 384 -7.29 12.01 -0.65
CA PRO A 384 -7.80 13.35 -0.95
C PRO A 384 -8.10 13.60 -2.43
N ALA A 385 -7.64 12.75 -3.36
CA ALA A 385 -7.94 12.85 -4.78
C ALA A 385 -9.25 12.12 -5.18
N PHE A 386 -9.76 11.21 -4.35
CA PHE A 386 -10.99 10.46 -4.64
C PHE A 386 -12.24 11.35 -4.59
N THR A 387 -13.13 11.14 -5.56
CA THR A 387 -14.37 11.92 -5.70
C THR A 387 -15.40 11.61 -4.61
N ASP A 388 -15.50 10.35 -4.21
CA ASP A 388 -16.42 9.88 -3.16
C ASP A 388 -15.98 10.37 -1.78
N VAL A 389 -14.69 10.36 -1.45
CA VAL A 389 -14.15 10.96 -0.22
C VAL A 389 -14.55 12.45 -0.10
N LYS A 390 -14.48 13.18 -1.23
CA LYS A 390 -14.91 14.58 -1.29
C LYS A 390 -16.42 14.72 -1.18
N ALA A 391 -17.18 13.93 -1.94
CA ALA A 391 -18.65 13.99 -1.99
C ALA A 391 -19.26 13.65 -0.62
N ASN A 392 -18.67 12.71 0.11
CA ASN A 392 -19.09 12.28 1.44
C ASN A 392 -18.53 13.19 2.56
N HIS A 393 -17.85 14.29 2.22
CA HIS A 393 -17.23 15.20 3.17
C HIS A 393 -16.21 14.51 4.12
N GLN A 394 -15.54 13.44 3.66
CA GLN A 394 -14.64 12.62 4.48
C GLN A 394 -13.16 13.06 4.42
N VAL A 395 -12.81 14.10 3.64
CA VAL A 395 -11.41 14.58 3.51
C VAL A 395 -10.80 14.92 4.89
N HIS A 396 -11.61 15.32 5.88
CA HIS A 396 -11.15 15.60 7.24
C HIS A 396 -10.65 14.37 8.01
N ASN A 397 -10.88 13.16 7.50
CA ASN A 397 -10.32 11.92 8.04
C ASN A 397 -8.86 11.69 7.61
N VAL A 398 -8.38 12.40 6.59
CA VAL A 398 -6.96 12.49 6.30
C VAL A 398 -6.33 13.50 7.25
N LYS A 399 -5.42 13.06 8.12
CA LYS A 399 -4.95 13.80 9.29
C LYS A 399 -3.43 13.79 9.38
N ASN A 400 -2.87 14.80 10.03
CA ASN A 400 -1.45 14.76 10.38
C ASN A 400 -1.16 13.64 11.38
N LEU A 401 0.00 13.02 11.26
CA LEU A 401 0.47 11.92 12.12
C LEU A 401 0.43 12.28 13.61
N SER A 402 0.58 13.54 13.98
CA SER A 402 0.43 13.99 15.37
C SER A 402 -0.95 13.66 15.97
N SER A 403 -1.98 13.57 15.14
CA SER A 403 -3.33 13.17 15.57
C SER A 403 -3.42 11.68 15.88
N PHE A 404 -2.65 10.83 15.16
CA PHE A 404 -2.51 9.41 15.47
C PHE A 404 -1.93 9.20 16.88
N TYR A 405 -0.81 9.86 17.18
CA TYR A 405 -0.18 9.73 18.51
C TYR A 405 -1.12 10.14 19.64
N ARG A 406 -1.94 11.18 19.43
CA ARG A 406 -2.98 11.57 20.40
C ARG A 406 -4.05 10.50 20.55
N ALA A 407 -4.57 10.00 19.42
CA ALA A 407 -5.60 8.98 19.43
C ALA A 407 -5.14 7.69 20.12
N ALA A 408 -3.96 7.18 19.75
CA ALA A 408 -3.37 5.99 20.35
C ALA A 408 -3.14 6.14 21.86
N LYS A 409 -2.69 7.33 22.31
CA LYS A 409 -2.48 7.61 23.74
C LYS A 409 -3.77 7.66 24.54
N HIS A 410 -4.86 8.12 23.95
CA HIS A 410 -6.11 8.37 24.67
C HIS A 410 -7.19 7.32 24.45
N GLY A 411 -6.92 6.24 23.68
CA GLY A 411 -7.90 5.20 23.41
C GLY A 411 -9.03 5.67 22.51
N THR A 412 -8.70 6.42 21.49
CA THR A 412 -9.64 6.99 20.53
C THR A 412 -9.22 6.71 19.08
N LEU A 413 -8.52 5.59 18.87
CA LEU A 413 -8.19 5.12 17.53
C LEU A 413 -9.48 4.81 16.75
N PRO A 414 -9.56 5.15 15.46
CA PRO A 414 -10.67 4.72 14.62
C PRO A 414 -10.62 3.20 14.38
N ALA A 415 -11.67 2.65 13.80
CA ALA A 415 -11.73 1.25 13.43
C ALA A 415 -10.64 0.89 12.41
N VAL A 416 -10.42 1.75 11.41
CA VAL A 416 -9.37 1.54 10.38
C VAL A 416 -8.44 2.75 10.34
N SER A 417 -7.13 2.49 10.33
CA SER A 417 -6.08 3.50 10.24
C SER A 417 -5.04 3.11 9.22
N TRP A 418 -4.68 4.01 8.32
CA TRP A 418 -3.51 3.92 7.46
C TRP A 418 -2.48 4.96 7.89
N ILE A 419 -1.21 4.64 7.80
CA ILE A 419 -0.11 5.54 8.20
C ILE A 419 0.91 5.59 7.07
N ALA A 420 1.12 6.80 6.53
CA ALA A 420 2.14 7.10 5.53
C ALA A 420 3.29 7.90 6.16
N PRO A 421 4.56 7.47 5.97
CA PRO A 421 5.75 8.15 6.47
C PRO A 421 6.14 9.36 5.62
N THR A 422 7.21 10.06 6.00
CA THR A 422 7.99 10.91 5.09
C THR A 422 9.11 10.10 4.45
N GLN A 423 9.70 10.61 3.37
CA GLN A 423 10.84 9.97 2.68
C GLN A 423 11.96 9.56 3.65
N SER A 424 12.32 10.40 4.62
CA SER A 424 13.39 10.10 5.57
C SER A 424 13.08 8.97 6.56
N ASN A 425 11.80 8.63 6.74
CA ASN A 425 11.32 7.63 7.69
C ASN A 425 10.69 6.39 7.03
N SER A 426 10.76 6.31 5.71
CA SER A 426 10.00 5.32 4.92
C SER A 426 10.78 4.07 4.54
N ASP A 427 12.08 4.05 4.73
CA ASP A 427 13.01 3.08 4.13
C ASP A 427 13.24 3.25 2.60
N HIS A 428 12.46 4.12 1.92
CA HIS A 428 12.64 4.43 0.49
C HIS A 428 14.08 4.87 0.20
N PRO A 429 14.79 4.22 -0.71
CA PRO A 429 16.12 4.67 -1.12
C PRO A 429 16.16 6.15 -1.55
N PRO A 430 17.16 6.95 -1.12
CA PRO A 430 18.29 6.58 -0.25
C PRO A 430 18.06 6.86 1.24
N ALA A 431 16.86 6.70 1.77
CA ALA A 431 16.63 6.90 3.21
C ALA A 431 17.41 5.88 4.05
N ASN A 432 17.76 6.30 5.27
CA ASN A 432 18.48 5.45 6.21
C ASN A 432 17.50 4.48 6.88
N ILE A 433 17.68 3.17 6.67
CA ILE A 433 16.78 2.12 7.18
C ILE A 433 16.71 2.04 8.70
N ALA A 434 17.76 2.43 9.42
CA ALA A 434 17.69 2.51 10.88
C ALA A 434 16.77 3.64 11.35
N THR A 435 16.65 4.72 10.56
CA THR A 435 15.70 5.81 10.84
C THR A 435 14.27 5.35 10.62
N GLY A 436 13.98 4.64 9.51
CA GLY A 436 12.67 4.06 9.25
C GLY A 436 12.28 3.03 10.31
N GLN A 437 13.19 2.12 10.65
CA GLN A 437 12.97 1.17 11.76
C GLN A 437 12.65 1.87 13.09
N ALA A 438 13.38 2.94 13.42
CA ALA A 438 13.15 3.71 14.63
C ALA A 438 11.76 4.37 14.64
N TYR A 439 11.36 4.92 13.50
CA TYR A 439 10.03 5.48 13.29
C TYR A 439 8.93 4.45 13.50
N VAL A 440 9.01 3.30 12.83
CA VAL A 440 8.05 2.20 12.96
C VAL A 440 8.00 1.68 14.39
N THR A 441 9.15 1.49 15.02
CA THR A 441 9.23 1.05 16.43
C THR A 441 8.53 2.02 17.36
N ASN A 442 8.67 3.32 17.13
CA ASN A 442 7.99 4.35 17.94
C ASN A 442 6.47 4.31 17.77
N LEU A 443 5.97 4.10 16.54
CA LEU A 443 4.55 3.90 16.26
C LEU A 443 4.02 2.69 17.03
N ILE A 444 4.65 1.53 16.86
CA ILE A 444 4.23 0.27 17.51
C ILE A 444 4.28 0.39 19.03
N ASN A 445 5.35 0.95 19.59
CA ASN A 445 5.46 1.19 21.01
C ASN A 445 4.35 2.11 21.54
N THR A 446 3.94 3.11 20.76
CA THR A 446 2.86 4.04 21.13
C THR A 446 1.52 3.31 21.18
N ILE A 447 1.22 2.49 20.18
CA ILE A 447 0.02 1.66 20.13
C ILE A 447 0.00 0.68 21.32
N MET A 448 1.10 -0.02 21.54
CA MET A 448 1.21 -1.01 22.63
C MET A 448 1.07 -0.41 24.04
N ARG A 449 1.47 0.87 24.22
CA ARG A 449 1.26 1.59 25.50
C ARG A 449 -0.15 2.13 25.65
N GLY A 450 -0.89 2.23 24.54
CA GLY A 450 -2.23 2.80 24.52
C GLY A 450 -3.28 1.83 25.08
N PRO A 451 -4.44 2.35 25.48
CA PRO A 451 -5.52 1.53 26.02
C PRO A 451 -6.15 0.58 25.00
N ASP A 452 -6.01 0.87 23.71
CA ASP A 452 -6.63 0.08 22.63
C ASP A 452 -5.81 -1.16 22.24
N TRP A 453 -4.60 -1.36 22.81
CA TRP A 453 -3.72 -2.47 22.44
C TRP A 453 -4.42 -3.83 22.45
N ASN A 454 -5.24 -4.12 23.47
CA ASN A 454 -5.91 -5.40 23.63
C ASN A 454 -6.97 -5.70 22.55
N SER A 455 -7.26 -4.77 21.68
CA SER A 455 -8.22 -4.91 20.56
C SER A 455 -7.65 -4.44 19.22
N THR A 456 -6.32 -4.37 19.09
CA THR A 456 -5.65 -3.83 17.92
C THR A 456 -4.90 -4.92 17.15
N VAL A 457 -4.92 -4.82 15.82
CA VAL A 457 -3.96 -5.44 14.92
C VAL A 457 -3.19 -4.36 14.16
N ILE A 458 -1.91 -4.58 13.99
CA ILE A 458 -1.01 -3.77 13.17
C ILE A 458 -0.54 -4.67 12.02
N PHE A 459 -0.80 -4.24 10.80
CA PHE A 459 -0.18 -4.75 9.59
C PHE A 459 0.96 -3.79 9.22
N LEU A 460 2.17 -4.28 9.21
CA LEU A 460 3.36 -3.56 8.76
C LEU A 460 3.80 -4.17 7.44
N ALA A 461 3.83 -3.39 6.38
CA ALA A 461 4.25 -3.83 5.06
C ALA A 461 5.04 -2.74 4.33
N TRP A 462 5.68 -3.12 3.22
CA TRP A 462 6.34 -2.24 2.26
C TRP A 462 5.52 -2.25 0.97
N ASP A 463 5.45 -1.12 0.30
CA ASP A 463 4.53 -0.89 -0.82
C ASP A 463 4.94 -1.61 -2.11
N ASP A 464 6.24 -1.58 -2.43
CA ASP A 464 6.84 -2.26 -3.57
C ASP A 464 8.28 -2.74 -3.29
N TRP A 465 8.89 -3.44 -4.26
CA TRP A 465 10.21 -4.08 -4.09
C TRP A 465 11.41 -3.13 -4.22
N GLY A 466 11.24 -1.89 -4.71
CA GLY A 466 12.32 -0.91 -4.85
C GLY A 466 13.47 -1.30 -5.77
N GLY A 467 13.25 -2.22 -6.70
CA GLY A 467 14.30 -2.79 -7.54
C GLY A 467 15.19 -3.83 -6.85
N PHE A 468 14.97 -4.13 -5.56
CA PHE A 468 15.74 -5.13 -4.82
C PHE A 468 15.35 -6.55 -5.22
N TYR A 469 16.34 -7.44 -5.23
CA TYR A 469 16.16 -8.83 -5.62
C TYR A 469 15.13 -9.57 -4.76
N ASP A 470 14.29 -10.34 -5.43
CA ASP A 470 13.44 -11.38 -4.85
C ASP A 470 13.45 -12.61 -5.76
N HIS A 471 13.47 -13.81 -5.17
CA HIS A 471 13.60 -15.03 -5.95
C HIS A 471 12.28 -15.68 -6.35
N VAL A 472 11.16 -15.26 -5.74
CA VAL A 472 9.86 -15.92 -5.95
C VAL A 472 9.09 -15.25 -7.11
N VAL A 473 8.63 -16.10 -8.02
CA VAL A 473 7.83 -15.65 -9.17
C VAL A 473 6.45 -15.20 -8.68
N PRO A 474 6.02 -13.96 -8.99
CA PRO A 474 4.70 -13.50 -8.62
C PRO A 474 3.57 -14.33 -9.22
N PRO A 475 2.50 -14.64 -8.47
CA PRO A 475 1.34 -15.34 -9.00
C PRO A 475 0.51 -14.46 -9.93
N LYS A 476 -0.15 -15.08 -10.89
CA LYS A 476 -1.14 -14.43 -11.73
C LYS A 476 -2.50 -14.50 -11.06
N VAL A 477 -3.15 -13.36 -10.88
CA VAL A 477 -4.48 -13.24 -10.26
C VAL A 477 -5.52 -12.73 -11.25
N ASP A 478 -5.14 -11.76 -12.06
CA ASP A 478 -5.96 -11.12 -13.10
C ASP A 478 -5.08 -10.69 -14.29
N SER A 479 -5.52 -9.69 -15.07
CA SER A 479 -4.75 -9.12 -16.18
C SER A 479 -3.48 -8.39 -15.73
N ASN A 480 -3.44 -7.87 -14.50
CA ASN A 480 -2.29 -7.14 -13.93
C ASN A 480 -1.33 -8.08 -13.19
N GLY A 481 -1.84 -9.16 -12.62
CA GLY A 481 -1.08 -10.05 -11.75
C GLY A 481 -0.80 -9.43 -10.38
N TYR A 482 -0.02 -10.12 -9.54
CA TYR A 482 0.68 -9.54 -8.41
C TYR A 482 2.07 -9.10 -8.83
N GLY A 483 2.67 -8.19 -8.06
CA GLY A 483 4.07 -7.84 -8.22
C GLY A 483 4.98 -8.69 -7.35
N LEU A 484 6.19 -8.22 -7.09
CA LEU A 484 7.21 -8.96 -6.34
C LEU A 484 6.83 -9.04 -4.85
N ARG A 485 7.49 -9.95 -4.12
CA ARG A 485 7.26 -10.04 -2.69
C ARG A 485 7.82 -8.83 -1.95
N VAL A 486 7.07 -8.40 -0.96
CA VAL A 486 7.45 -7.35 -0.01
C VAL A 486 7.43 -7.91 1.42
N PRO A 487 8.22 -7.37 2.36
CA PRO A 487 8.14 -7.78 3.75
C PRO A 487 6.76 -7.46 4.34
N ALA A 488 6.22 -8.37 5.16
CA ALA A 488 4.98 -8.11 5.87
C ALA A 488 4.93 -8.79 7.24
N LEU A 489 4.41 -8.08 8.22
CA LEU A 489 4.33 -8.52 9.62
C LEU A 489 2.93 -8.27 10.18
N VAL A 490 2.39 -9.24 10.92
CA VAL A 490 1.14 -9.10 11.65
C VAL A 490 1.40 -9.04 13.14
N ILE A 491 1.17 -7.89 13.74
CA ILE A 491 1.49 -7.60 15.14
C ILE A 491 0.18 -7.33 15.90
N SER A 492 -0.17 -8.23 16.80
CA SER A 492 -1.40 -8.16 17.58
C SER A 492 -1.25 -8.93 18.91
N PRO A 493 -2.00 -8.58 19.96
CA PRO A 493 -2.07 -9.40 21.15
C PRO A 493 -2.64 -10.81 20.90
N TYR A 494 -3.30 -11.00 19.75
CA TYR A 494 -3.87 -12.29 19.32
C TYR A 494 -3.08 -12.97 18.20
N ALA A 495 -2.07 -12.31 17.62
CA ALA A 495 -1.24 -12.91 16.56
C ALA A 495 -0.49 -14.15 17.10
N ARG A 496 -0.29 -15.17 16.28
CA ARG A 496 0.47 -16.38 16.62
C ARG A 496 1.94 -16.00 16.82
N LYS A 497 2.57 -16.61 17.83
CA LYS A 497 3.97 -16.27 18.14
C LYS A 497 4.95 -17.01 17.25
N GLY A 498 5.80 -16.26 16.55
CA GLY A 498 6.87 -16.80 15.69
C GLY A 498 6.32 -17.71 14.59
N PHE A 499 5.11 -17.42 14.13
CA PHE A 499 4.50 -18.11 13.02
C PHE A 499 4.96 -17.46 11.71
N ILE A 500 5.35 -18.30 10.75
CA ILE A 500 5.61 -17.88 9.38
C ILE A 500 4.40 -18.35 8.58
N ASP A 501 3.72 -17.41 7.96
CA ASP A 501 2.60 -17.70 7.07
C ASP A 501 3.10 -17.76 5.63
N HIS A 502 2.92 -18.93 5.03
CA HIS A 502 3.33 -19.23 3.65
C HIS A 502 2.18 -19.09 2.64
N GLN A 503 1.02 -18.55 3.06
CA GLN A 503 -0.07 -18.29 2.14
C GLN A 503 0.29 -17.17 1.17
N VAL A 504 -0.19 -17.28 -0.07
CA VAL A 504 -0.12 -16.15 -1.02
C VAL A 504 -1.03 -15.05 -0.50
N LEU A 505 -0.45 -13.92 -0.17
CA LEU A 505 -1.13 -12.74 0.32
C LEU A 505 -0.78 -11.54 -0.55
N SER A 506 -1.62 -10.53 -0.52
CA SER A 506 -1.42 -9.22 -1.12
C SER A 506 -2.16 -8.17 -0.29
N PHE A 507 -2.08 -6.89 -0.64
CA PHE A 507 -2.85 -5.84 0.05
C PHE A 507 -4.37 -6.03 -0.10
N ASP A 508 -4.80 -6.80 -1.09
CA ASP A 508 -6.18 -7.27 -1.22
C ASP A 508 -6.63 -8.05 0.05
N ALA A 509 -5.71 -8.78 0.70
CA ALA A 509 -5.99 -9.46 1.97
C ALA A 509 -6.23 -8.48 3.13
N TYR A 510 -5.62 -7.29 3.12
CA TYR A 510 -5.91 -6.25 4.10
C TYR A 510 -7.31 -5.68 3.90
N ASN A 511 -7.70 -5.39 2.66
CA ASN A 511 -9.04 -4.94 2.30
C ASN A 511 -10.07 -6.00 2.72
N LYS A 512 -9.87 -7.27 2.32
CA LYS A 512 -10.70 -8.41 2.71
C LYS A 512 -10.85 -8.52 4.24
N PHE A 513 -9.76 -8.40 4.99
CA PHE A 513 -9.79 -8.49 6.45
C PHE A 513 -10.59 -7.35 7.09
N ILE A 514 -10.49 -6.12 6.56
CA ILE A 514 -11.28 -4.96 7.00
C ILE A 514 -12.77 -5.22 6.72
N GLU A 515 -13.09 -5.66 5.52
CA GLU A 515 -14.46 -5.93 5.06
C GLU A 515 -15.11 -7.05 5.86
N ASP A 516 -14.39 -8.11 6.15
CA ASP A 516 -14.87 -9.24 6.94
C ASP A 516 -15.15 -8.84 8.40
N ILE A 517 -14.31 -7.99 8.99
CA ILE A 517 -14.49 -7.57 10.38
C ILE A 517 -15.61 -6.53 10.53
N PHE A 518 -15.65 -5.53 9.66
CA PHE A 518 -16.47 -4.34 9.87
C PHE A 518 -17.66 -4.21 8.93
N LEU A 519 -17.62 -4.87 7.77
CA LEU A 519 -18.63 -4.70 6.71
C LEU A 519 -19.45 -5.97 6.46
N GLY A 520 -19.30 -6.99 7.33
CA GLY A 520 -20.02 -8.26 7.17
C GLY A 520 -19.69 -9.02 5.89
N GLY A 521 -18.49 -8.81 5.35
CA GLY A 521 -18.01 -9.44 4.13
C GLY A 521 -18.46 -8.74 2.83
N ALA A 522 -18.99 -7.52 2.90
CA ALA A 522 -19.19 -6.70 1.71
C ALA A 522 -17.83 -6.38 1.07
N ARG A 523 -17.75 -6.49 -0.26
CA ARG A 523 -16.52 -6.31 -1.04
C ARG A 523 -16.54 -5.01 -1.83
N LEU A 524 -15.36 -4.58 -2.28
CA LEU A 524 -15.21 -3.54 -3.29
C LEU A 524 -15.65 -4.08 -4.67
N ASP A 525 -16.92 -4.44 -4.78
CA ASP A 525 -17.52 -4.97 -5.99
C ASP A 525 -18.10 -3.84 -6.83
N PRO A 526 -17.76 -3.72 -8.13
CA PRO A 526 -18.28 -2.69 -9.02
C PRO A 526 -19.80 -2.73 -9.20
N HIS A 527 -20.46 -3.81 -8.81
CA HIS A 527 -21.91 -3.97 -8.92
C HIS A 527 -22.65 -3.63 -7.62
N THR A 528 -21.92 -3.32 -6.53
CA THR A 528 -22.52 -3.02 -5.24
C THR A 528 -22.68 -1.52 -5.00
N ASP A 529 -23.54 -1.15 -4.05
CA ASP A 529 -23.70 0.17 -3.43
C ASP A 529 -24.06 1.34 -4.36
N GLY A 530 -24.54 1.07 -5.58
CA GLY A 530 -24.99 2.12 -6.48
C GLY A 530 -23.88 3.01 -7.07
N ARG A 531 -22.62 2.60 -6.93
CA ARG A 531 -21.45 3.24 -7.55
C ARG A 531 -20.68 2.27 -8.45
N PRO A 532 -21.29 1.77 -9.54
CA PRO A 532 -20.60 0.85 -10.44
C PRO A 532 -19.42 1.54 -11.13
N ASP A 533 -18.29 0.85 -11.20
CA ASP A 533 -17.10 1.24 -11.95
C ASP A 533 -16.68 0.11 -12.91
N PRO A 534 -15.77 0.35 -13.86
CA PRO A 534 -15.42 -0.65 -14.88
C PRO A 534 -14.32 -1.62 -14.47
N ARG A 535 -13.98 -1.75 -13.15
CA ARG A 535 -13.09 -2.84 -12.72
C ARG A 535 -13.71 -4.19 -13.10
N THR A 536 -12.88 -5.13 -13.47
CA THR A 536 -13.33 -6.44 -13.96
C THR A 536 -13.36 -7.50 -12.88
N ASP A 537 -12.61 -7.27 -11.79
CA ASP A 537 -12.33 -8.28 -10.80
C ASP A 537 -12.56 -7.73 -9.39
N VAL A 538 -13.06 -8.59 -8.51
CA VAL A 538 -13.11 -8.39 -7.06
C VAL A 538 -11.90 -9.11 -6.49
N ARG A 539 -10.84 -8.38 -6.24
CA ARG A 539 -9.52 -8.94 -5.89
C ARG A 539 -9.52 -9.67 -4.56
N GLU A 540 -10.37 -9.25 -3.65
CA GLU A 540 -10.56 -9.85 -2.32
C GLU A 540 -11.11 -11.28 -2.40
N ASP A 541 -11.76 -11.63 -3.51
CA ASP A 541 -12.33 -12.96 -3.75
C ASP A 541 -11.45 -13.83 -4.69
N ALA A 542 -10.22 -13.38 -4.99
CA ALA A 542 -9.32 -14.14 -5.84
C ALA A 542 -8.97 -15.51 -5.20
N GLU A 543 -9.13 -16.59 -5.96
CA GLU A 543 -8.93 -17.98 -5.49
C GLU A 543 -7.53 -18.22 -4.89
N VAL A 544 -6.52 -17.52 -5.39
CA VAL A 544 -5.14 -17.65 -4.94
C VAL A 544 -4.89 -16.90 -3.63
N LEU A 545 -5.73 -15.93 -3.29
CA LEU A 545 -5.56 -15.08 -2.12
C LEU A 545 -5.84 -15.85 -0.83
N GLY A 546 -4.84 -15.91 0.05
CA GLY A 546 -4.95 -16.50 1.38
C GLY A 546 -5.84 -15.68 2.33
N ASP A 547 -5.86 -16.11 3.57
CA ASP A 547 -6.69 -15.52 4.61
C ASP A 547 -5.87 -15.17 5.84
N LEU A 548 -5.78 -13.88 6.16
CA LEU A 548 -5.05 -13.36 7.32
C LEU A 548 -5.59 -13.87 8.67
N PHE A 549 -6.78 -14.48 8.71
CA PHE A 549 -7.27 -15.09 9.96
C PHE A 549 -6.39 -16.25 10.42
N ALA A 550 -5.66 -16.91 9.53
CA ALA A 550 -4.68 -17.93 9.86
C ALA A 550 -3.56 -17.42 10.80
N ASP A 551 -3.30 -16.13 10.79
CA ASP A 551 -2.28 -15.48 11.61
C ASP A 551 -2.65 -15.36 13.08
N PHE A 552 -3.91 -15.58 13.42
CA PHE A 552 -4.44 -15.32 14.76
C PHE A 552 -4.76 -16.58 15.55
N ASN A 553 -4.68 -16.45 16.87
CA ASN A 553 -5.26 -17.37 17.85
C ASN A 553 -6.15 -16.58 18.80
N PHE A 554 -7.40 -16.42 18.44
CA PHE A 554 -8.37 -15.71 19.27
C PHE A 554 -8.74 -16.42 20.58
N ASN A 555 -8.35 -17.68 20.76
CA ASN A 555 -8.57 -18.42 22.01
C ASN A 555 -7.51 -18.09 23.07
N GLN A 556 -6.41 -17.44 22.71
CA GLN A 556 -5.40 -17.02 23.67
C GLN A 556 -5.85 -15.79 24.47
N LYS A 557 -5.28 -15.62 25.66
CA LYS A 557 -5.34 -14.33 26.37
C LYS A 557 -4.55 -13.28 25.57
N PRO A 558 -5.01 -12.02 25.51
CA PRO A 558 -4.25 -10.98 24.84
C PRO A 558 -2.85 -10.89 25.43
N ARG A 559 -1.84 -10.88 24.57
CA ARG A 559 -0.44 -10.78 25.00
C ARG A 559 -0.15 -9.37 25.50
N PRO A 560 0.65 -9.23 26.57
CA PRO A 560 1.05 -7.93 27.05
C PRO A 560 1.86 -7.16 25.99
N PRO A 561 1.96 -5.83 26.09
CA PRO A 561 2.84 -5.02 25.26
C PRO A 561 4.28 -5.53 25.26
N MET A 562 4.89 -5.58 24.09
CA MET A 562 6.32 -5.85 23.89
C MET A 562 6.99 -4.57 23.38
N LEU A 563 7.52 -3.77 24.29
CA LEU A 563 8.16 -2.52 23.95
C LEU A 563 9.62 -2.75 23.58
N LEU A 564 10.04 -2.25 22.43
CA LEU A 564 11.42 -2.35 21.95
C LEU A 564 12.14 -1.00 22.05
N PRO A 565 13.47 -1.00 22.22
CA PRO A 565 14.26 0.23 22.13
C PRO A 565 14.14 0.81 20.72
N VAL A 566 13.92 2.13 20.62
CA VAL A 566 13.78 2.82 19.32
C VAL A 566 15.10 2.78 18.53
N HIS A 567 16.22 2.80 19.24
CA HIS A 567 17.56 2.63 18.68
C HIS A 567 18.19 1.37 19.30
N PRO A 568 17.88 0.19 18.76
CA PRO A 568 18.42 -1.05 19.28
C PRO A 568 19.89 -1.24 18.93
N PRO A 569 20.65 -2.00 19.73
CA PRO A 569 21.96 -2.47 19.29
C PRO A 569 21.79 -3.47 18.12
N PRO A 570 22.82 -3.65 17.28
CA PRO A 570 22.83 -4.69 16.25
C PRO A 570 22.50 -6.07 16.83
N GLY A 571 21.67 -6.82 16.13
CA GLY A 571 21.35 -8.19 16.46
C GLY A 571 22.41 -9.19 15.96
N PRO A 572 22.14 -10.51 16.08
CA PRO A 572 23.04 -11.53 15.57
C PRO A 572 23.02 -11.59 14.03
N ALA A 573 24.15 -11.94 13.45
CA ALA A 573 24.22 -12.26 12.04
C ALA A 573 23.38 -13.50 11.71
N SER A 574 22.73 -13.47 10.56
CA SER A 574 22.10 -14.66 9.98
C SER A 574 23.12 -15.47 9.16
N THR A 575 22.72 -16.67 8.80
CA THR A 575 23.47 -17.53 7.88
C THR A 575 22.58 -17.89 6.70
N PRO A 576 23.15 -17.94 5.47
CA PRO A 576 22.42 -18.39 4.28
C PRO A 576 21.85 -19.80 4.40
#